data_629ac653f7f660194362028e6dce73a3
#
_entry.id   629ac653f7f660194362028e6dce73a3
#
_cell.length_a   1.000
_cell.length_b   1.000
_cell.length_c   1.000
_cell.angle_alpha   90.00
_cell.angle_beta   90.00
_cell.angle_gamma   90.00
#
_symmetry.space_group_name_H-M   'P 1'
#
loop_
_entity.id
_entity.type
_entity.pdbx_description
1 polymer ?
#
loop_
_entity_poly.entity_id
_entity_poly.type
_entity_poly.pdbx_seq_one_letter_code
_entity_poly.pdbx_strand_id
1 'polypeptide(L)' 'MSDYRCYPITLSGLIDGPPWVLDCIDDGSAIGKAHAMLPEKHFEIWHGPRKVYTTKGDG' A
#
# COMPACT_ATOMS: atom_id res chain seq x y z
N MET A 1 12.83 9.24 -8.02
CA MET A 1 11.99 8.19 -7.45
C MET A 1 11.08 8.78 -6.42
N SER A 2 9.96 8.14 -6.17
CA SER A 2 8.93 8.70 -5.31
C SER A 2 8.73 7.88 -4.05
N ASP A 3 8.33 8.54 -2.99
CA ASP A 3 8.05 7.87 -1.73
C ASP A 3 6.58 7.46 -1.70
N TYR A 4 6.36 6.16 -1.65
CA TYR A 4 5.03 5.60 -1.49
C TYR A 4 4.88 5.09 -0.08
N ARG A 5 3.70 5.23 0.49
CA ARG A 5 3.41 4.72 1.82
C ARG A 5 2.43 3.57 1.73
N CYS A 6 2.84 2.44 2.28
CA CYS A 6 2.04 1.23 2.30
C CYS A 6 1.53 1.01 3.71
N TYR A 7 0.23 1.18 3.92
CA TYR A 7 -0.38 1.04 5.24
C TYR A 7 -1.00 -0.34 5.37
N PRO A 8 -0.71 -1.05 6.47
CA PRO A 8 -1.43 -2.28 6.74
C PRO A 8 -2.88 -1.94 7.10
N ILE A 9 -3.82 -2.75 6.61
CA ILE A 9 -5.22 -2.51 6.94
C ILE A 9 -5.87 -3.80 7.43
N THR A 10 -6.94 -3.63 8.22
CA THR A 10 -7.72 -4.75 8.73
C THR A 10 -8.70 -5.22 7.67
N LEU A 11 -9.39 -6.30 7.95
CA LEU A 11 -10.42 -6.81 7.05
C LEU A 11 -11.55 -5.81 6.85
N SER A 12 -11.78 -4.95 7.83
CA SER A 12 -12.80 -3.91 7.69
C SER A 12 -12.27 -2.65 7.01
N GLY A 13 -10.99 -2.65 6.60
CA GLY A 13 -10.42 -1.56 5.84
C GLY A 13 -9.84 -0.43 6.67
N LEU A 14 -9.63 -0.65 7.95
CA LEU A 14 -9.04 0.36 8.82
C LEU A 14 -7.53 0.21 8.88
N ILE A 15 -6.82 1.34 8.94
CA ILE A 15 -5.37 1.33 9.04
C ILE A 15 -4.97 0.69 10.39
N ASP A 16 -4.05 -0.26 10.31
CA ASP A 16 -3.67 -1.09 11.44
C ASP A 16 -2.17 -1.03 11.70
N GLY A 17 -1.64 0.16 11.81
CA GLY A 17 -0.24 0.36 12.16
C GLY A 17 0.44 1.40 11.30
N PRO A 18 1.74 1.65 11.55
CA PRO A 18 2.49 2.64 10.78
C PRO A 18 2.77 2.15 9.36
N PRO A 19 2.94 3.07 8.42
CA PRO A 19 3.20 2.68 7.03
C PRO A 19 4.65 2.25 6.82
N TRP A 20 4.84 1.42 5.80
CA TRP A 20 6.17 1.20 5.23
C TRP A 20 6.38 2.22 4.14
N VAL A 21 7.55 2.82 4.09
CA VAL A 21 7.89 3.77 3.03
C VAL A 21 8.58 3.00 1.92
N LEU A 22 8.03 3.07 0.72
CA LEU A 22 8.57 2.39 -0.45
C LEU A 22 9.08 3.44 -1.42
N ASP A 23 10.35 3.32 -1.80
CA ASP A 23 10.95 4.24 -2.76
C ASP A 23 10.89 3.58 -4.13
N CYS A 24 9.92 3.96 -4.93
CA CYS A 24 9.65 3.29 -6.19
C CYS A 24 9.55 4.29 -7.32
N ILE A 25 9.76 3.79 -8.54
CA ILE A 25 9.79 4.63 -9.70
C ILE A 25 8.37 4.98 -10.20
N ASP A 26 7.43 4.08 -9.97
CA ASP A 26 6.04 4.29 -10.40
C ASP A 26 5.08 3.46 -9.54
N ASP A 27 3.77 3.65 -9.80
CA ASP A 27 2.72 2.99 -9.03
C ASP A 27 2.83 1.47 -9.16
N GLY A 28 3.07 0.96 -10.34
CA GLY A 28 3.15 -0.48 -10.57
C GLY A 28 4.28 -1.12 -9.77
N SER A 29 5.42 -0.44 -9.71
CA SER A 29 6.55 -0.94 -8.93
C SER A 29 6.22 -0.97 -7.45
N ALA A 30 5.53 0.07 -6.96
CA ALA A 30 5.13 0.12 -5.55
C ALA A 30 4.16 -1.00 -5.22
N ILE A 31 3.19 -1.26 -6.09
CA ILE A 31 2.22 -2.32 -5.89
C ILE A 31 2.90 -3.69 -5.85
N GLY A 32 3.79 -3.95 -6.80
CA GLY A 32 4.52 -5.22 -6.84
C GLY A 32 5.37 -5.43 -5.62
N LYS A 33 6.05 -4.37 -5.17
CA LYS A 33 6.90 -4.46 -3.99
C LYS A 33 6.08 -4.72 -2.74
N ALA A 34 4.93 -4.06 -2.62
CA ALA A 34 4.06 -4.26 -1.47
C ALA A 34 3.52 -5.69 -1.42
N HIS A 35 3.14 -6.26 -2.56
CA HIS A 35 2.69 -7.64 -2.60
C HIS A 35 3.80 -8.61 -2.18
N ALA A 36 5.03 -8.31 -2.56
CA ALA A 36 6.16 -9.15 -2.16
C ALA A 36 6.42 -9.07 -0.66
N MET A 37 6.21 -7.90 -0.06
CA MET A 37 6.41 -7.71 1.37
C MET A 37 5.28 -8.30 2.20
N LEU A 38 4.06 -8.25 1.69
CA LEU A 38 2.86 -8.63 2.44
C LEU A 38 2.00 -9.58 1.59
N PRO A 39 2.51 -10.80 1.33
CA PRO A 39 1.87 -11.68 0.36
C PRO A 39 0.46 -12.14 0.72
N GLU A 40 0.12 -12.20 2.00
CA GLU A 40 -1.21 -12.66 2.41
C GLU A 40 -1.91 -11.66 3.31
N LYS A 41 -1.57 -10.39 3.15
CA LYS A 41 -2.12 -9.36 3.99
C LYS A 41 -2.82 -8.31 3.15
N HIS A 42 -3.70 -7.57 3.81
CA HIS A 42 -4.37 -6.45 3.18
C HIS A 42 -3.57 -5.19 3.44
N PHE A 43 -3.51 -4.33 2.44
CA PHE A 43 -2.79 -3.06 2.57
C PHE A 43 -3.36 -2.06 1.60
N GLU A 44 -3.03 -0.79 1.80
CA GLU A 44 -3.29 0.23 0.81
C GLU A 44 -2.06 1.08 0.63
N ILE A 45 -1.89 1.60 -0.58
CA ILE A 45 -0.70 2.35 -0.96
C ILE A 45 -1.10 3.77 -1.29
N TRP A 46 -0.36 4.73 -0.74
CA TRP A 46 -0.58 6.15 -0.99
C TRP A 46 0.67 6.79 -1.54
N HIS A 47 0.47 7.76 -2.42
CA HIS A 47 1.54 8.59 -2.93
C HIS A 47 1.14 10.04 -2.63
N GLY A 48 1.63 10.57 -1.51
CA GLY A 48 1.16 11.85 -1.01
C GLY A 48 -0.31 11.75 -0.66
N PRO A 49 -1.14 12.69 -1.12
CA PRO A 49 -2.58 12.66 -0.82
C PRO A 49 -3.39 11.74 -1.72
N ARG A 50 -2.73 11.08 -2.68
CA ARG A 50 -3.43 10.24 -3.65
C ARG A 50 -3.35 8.78 -3.27
N LYS A 51 -4.52 8.14 -3.15
CA LYS A 51 -4.54 6.70 -2.92
C LYS A 51 -4.28 5.99 -4.25
N VAL A 52 -3.23 5.18 -4.27
CA VAL A 52 -2.79 4.48 -5.47
C VAL A 52 -3.48 3.14 -5.62
N TYR A 53 -3.63 2.40 -4.52
CA TYR A 53 -4.07 1.02 -4.60
C TYR A 53 -4.55 0.53 -3.23
N THR A 54 -5.50 -0.39 -3.24
CA THR A 54 -5.91 -1.07 -2.02
C THR A 54 -6.24 -2.52 -2.37
N THR A 55 -5.77 -3.45 -1.55
CA THR A 55 -6.06 -4.86 -1.75
C THR A 55 -7.47 -5.21 -1.33
N LYS A 56 -8.02 -4.41 -0.43
CA LYS A 56 -9.35 -4.67 0.11
C LYS A 56 -10.41 -4.55 -0.97
N GLY A 57 -10.13 -3.72 -1.95
CA GLY A 57 -11.14 -3.41 -2.92
C GLY A 57 -12.16 -2.48 -2.31
N ASP A 58 -13.06 -1.99 -3.09
CA ASP A 58 -14.07 -1.08 -2.58
C ASP A 58 -15.38 -1.76 -2.32
N GLY A 59 -15.31 -3.03 -2.34
CA GLY A 59 -16.42 -3.92 -1.96
C GLY A 59 -17.74 -3.53 -2.44
#